data_93ad8c74b03bb0745c72b440636967ab
#
_entry.id   93ad8c74b03bb0745c72b440636967ab
#
_cell.length_a   1.000
_cell.length_b   1.000
_cell.length_c   1.000
_cell.angle_alpha   90.00
_cell.angle_beta   90.00
_cell.angle_gamma   90.00
#
_symmetry.space_group_name_H-M   'P 1'
#
loop_
_entity.id
_entity.type
_entity.pdbx_description
1 polymer ?
#
loop_
_entity_poly.entity_id
_entity_poly.type
_entity_poly.pdbx_seq_one_letter_code
_entity_poly.pdbx_strand_id
1 'polypeptide(L)'
;MARISKIMNANVPTLKKDARISDAAKLLATKPHGCVVIMKDKKPVGILTESDIVKNLISKKTNPKEKVVKIMSSPITTIDIETKLEKANKIIDTKHFRRYPVIENGNLVGLVTENAVVQAINGNIKFHRNIQNAVLVIFVI
;
A
#
# COMPACT_ATOMS: atom_id res chain seq x y z
N MET A 1 0.16 -5.29 -22.91
CA MET A 1 -0.08 -5.75 -21.56
C MET A 1 0.08 -4.61 -20.56
N ALA A 2 -0.85 -4.48 -19.68
CA ALA A 2 -0.81 -3.38 -18.73
C ALA A 2 0.31 -3.55 -17.70
N ARG A 3 0.80 -2.43 -17.22
CA ARG A 3 1.82 -2.40 -16.18
C ARG A 3 1.23 -1.84 -14.89
N ILE A 4 1.92 -2.04 -13.80
CA ILE A 4 1.49 -1.59 -12.49
C ILE A 4 1.15 -0.09 -12.48
N SER A 5 1.87 0.71 -13.26
CA SER A 5 1.60 2.15 -13.33
C SER A 5 0.14 2.48 -13.67
N LYS A 6 -0.56 1.57 -14.34
CA LYS A 6 -1.94 1.81 -14.78
C LYS A 6 -2.98 1.56 -13.69
N ILE A 7 -2.61 0.84 -12.65
CA ILE A 7 -3.55 0.44 -11.59
C ILE A 7 -3.11 0.85 -10.19
N MET A 8 -1.94 1.44 -10.05
CA MET A 8 -1.46 1.89 -8.74
C MET A 8 -2.17 3.18 -8.31
N ASN A 9 -2.21 3.39 -7.00
CA ASN A 9 -2.65 4.66 -6.45
C ASN A 9 -1.40 5.49 -6.14
N ALA A 10 -1.27 6.65 -6.76
CA ALA A 10 -0.11 7.51 -6.57
C ALA A 10 -0.21 8.40 -5.32
N ASN A 11 -1.41 8.51 -4.73
CA ASN A 11 -1.60 9.37 -3.58
C ASN A 11 -1.55 8.54 -2.30
N VAL A 12 -0.35 8.22 -1.83
CA VAL A 12 -0.15 7.33 -0.70
C VAL A 12 0.27 8.11 0.54
N PRO A 13 -0.41 7.92 1.68
CA PRO A 13 0.03 8.56 2.92
C PRO A 13 1.36 7.98 3.36
N THR A 14 2.29 8.85 3.74
CA THR A 14 3.61 8.43 4.19
C THR A 14 3.99 9.11 5.50
N LEU A 15 4.88 8.47 6.23
CA LEU A 15 5.49 9.06 7.41
C LEU A 15 6.96 8.68 7.43
N LYS A 16 7.78 9.52 8.05
CA LYS A 16 9.19 9.20 8.23
C LYS A 16 9.34 8.15 9.31
N LYS A 17 10.41 7.40 9.25
CA LYS A 17 10.64 6.31 10.21
C LYS A 17 10.78 6.75 11.66
N ASP A 18 11.07 8.03 11.90
CA ASP A 18 11.17 8.56 13.26
C ASP A 18 9.84 9.12 13.78
N ALA A 19 8.78 9.04 12.99
CA ALA A 19 7.45 9.44 13.44
C ALA A 19 6.97 8.52 14.56
N ARG A 20 6.01 9.01 15.32
CA ARG A 20 5.44 8.27 16.45
C ARG A 20 4.21 7.51 16.03
N ILE A 21 3.87 6.48 16.79
CA ILE A 21 2.66 5.69 16.55
C ILE A 21 1.42 6.59 16.57
N SER A 22 1.39 7.58 17.46
CA SER A 22 0.27 8.52 17.52
C SER A 22 0.10 9.32 16.23
N ASP A 23 1.20 9.64 15.53
CA ASP A 23 1.13 10.35 14.25
C ASP A 23 0.50 9.45 13.18
N ALA A 24 0.87 8.17 13.18
CA ALA A 24 0.31 7.21 12.25
C ALA A 24 -1.19 6.99 12.52
N ALA A 25 -1.58 6.91 13.78
CA ALA A 25 -2.98 6.73 14.14
C ALA A 25 -3.83 7.90 13.65
N LYS A 26 -3.33 9.14 13.81
CA LYS A 26 -4.04 10.32 13.33
C LYS A 26 -4.17 10.31 11.82
N LEU A 27 -3.10 9.94 11.13
CA LEU A 27 -3.10 9.93 9.67
C LEU A 27 -4.07 8.86 9.15
N LEU A 28 -4.06 7.67 9.75
CA LEU A 28 -4.97 6.60 9.35
C LEU A 28 -6.44 6.96 9.62
N ALA A 29 -6.71 7.73 10.68
CA ALA A 29 -8.06 8.15 11.00
C ALA A 29 -8.62 9.14 9.99
N THR A 30 -7.75 9.88 9.28
CA THR A 30 -8.18 10.94 8.37
C THR A 30 -8.04 10.59 6.90
N LYS A 31 -7.25 9.56 6.56
CA LYS A 31 -7.02 9.17 5.17
C LYS A 31 -7.67 7.82 4.88
N PRO A 32 -8.37 7.69 3.77
CA PRO A 32 -9.15 6.48 3.47
C PRO A 32 -8.36 5.31 2.91
N HIS A 33 -7.05 5.31 3.00
CA HIS A 33 -6.25 4.27 2.35
C HIS A 33 -6.01 3.03 3.20
N GLY A 34 -6.30 3.10 4.48
CA GLY A 34 -6.13 1.95 5.37
C GLY A 34 -4.69 1.60 5.72
N CYS A 35 -3.73 2.32 5.19
CA CYS A 35 -2.32 2.09 5.49
C CYS A 35 -1.49 3.35 5.31
N VAL A 36 -0.31 3.33 5.91
CA VAL A 36 0.68 4.40 5.78
C VAL A 36 1.99 3.72 5.44
N VAL A 37 2.71 4.25 4.48
CA VAL A 37 4.04 3.74 4.12
C VAL A 37 5.09 4.50 4.92
N ILE A 38 5.96 3.78 5.59
CA ILE A 38 7.02 4.37 6.40
C ILE A 38 8.27 4.52 5.53
N MET A 39 8.86 5.70 5.57
CA MET A 39 9.91 6.09 4.66
C MET A 39 11.23 6.38 5.36
N LYS A 40 12.30 6.02 4.70
CA LYS A 40 13.63 6.54 5.01
C LYS A 40 14.03 7.32 3.78
N ASP A 41 14.04 8.64 3.87
CA ASP A 41 14.21 9.54 2.73
C ASP A 41 13.11 9.26 1.69
N LYS A 42 13.45 8.90 0.47
CA LYS A 42 12.47 8.62 -0.56
C LYS A 42 12.15 7.13 -0.70
N LYS A 43 12.75 6.29 0.15
CA LYS A 43 12.60 4.84 0.02
C LYS A 43 11.64 4.29 1.04
N PRO A 44 10.72 3.42 0.64
CA PRO A 44 9.82 2.79 1.59
C PRO A 44 10.57 1.74 2.41
N VAL A 45 10.38 1.71 3.71
CA VAL A 45 11.04 0.77 4.61
C VAL A 45 10.04 -0.04 5.44
N GLY A 46 8.80 0.34 5.49
CA GLY A 46 7.78 -0.41 6.24
C GLY A 46 6.38 0.01 5.86
N ILE A 47 5.40 -0.75 6.32
CA ILE A 47 3.98 -0.43 6.16
C ILE A 47 3.30 -0.58 7.50
N LEU A 48 2.37 0.31 7.78
CA LEU A 48 1.58 0.29 9.00
C LEU A 48 0.11 0.41 8.62
N THR A 49 -0.73 -0.46 9.15
CA THR A 49 -2.16 -0.49 8.86
C THR A 49 -2.98 -0.17 10.11
N GLU A 50 -4.29 0.04 9.91
CA GLU A 50 -5.19 0.24 11.04
C GLU A 50 -5.17 -0.97 11.95
N SER A 51 -5.07 -2.16 11.40
CA SER A 51 -4.97 -3.39 12.17
C SER A 51 -3.74 -3.40 13.08
N ASP A 52 -2.61 -2.89 12.57
CA ASP A 52 -1.39 -2.80 13.37
C ASP A 52 -1.57 -1.84 14.53
N ILE A 53 -2.29 -0.75 14.32
CA ILE A 53 -2.55 0.23 15.38
C ILE A 53 -3.42 -0.41 16.46
N VAL A 54 -4.52 -1.05 16.08
CA VAL A 54 -5.42 -1.68 17.03
C VAL A 54 -4.69 -2.76 17.82
N LYS A 55 -3.95 -3.61 17.12
CA LYS A 55 -3.23 -4.70 17.77
C LYS A 55 -2.21 -4.18 18.76
N ASN A 56 -1.47 -3.19 18.40
CA ASN A 56 -0.38 -2.69 19.24
C ASN A 56 -0.83 -1.75 20.34
N LEU A 57 -1.72 -0.83 20.06
CA LEU A 57 -2.17 0.13 21.06
C LEU A 57 -3.18 -0.44 22.01
N ILE A 58 -4.10 -1.26 21.52
CA ILE A 58 -5.19 -1.78 22.35
C ILE A 58 -4.79 -3.11 23.00
N SER A 59 -4.40 -4.09 22.18
CA SER A 59 -4.11 -5.43 22.73
C SER A 59 -2.78 -5.50 23.46
N LYS A 60 -1.73 -4.92 22.88
CA LYS A 60 -0.40 -4.99 23.48
C LYS A 60 -0.08 -3.80 24.36
N LYS A 61 -0.93 -2.79 24.34
CA LYS A 61 -0.76 -1.55 25.11
C LYS A 61 0.59 -0.87 24.89
N THR A 62 1.06 -0.88 23.66
CA THR A 62 2.28 -0.20 23.28
C THR A 62 2.07 1.31 23.46
N ASN A 63 3.06 2.01 23.97
CA ASN A 63 2.95 3.45 24.17
C ASN A 63 2.87 4.18 22.84
N PRO A 64 1.82 4.99 22.61
CA PRO A 64 1.67 5.73 21.35
C PRO A 64 2.78 6.73 21.07
N LYS A 65 3.60 7.06 22.07
CA LYS A 65 4.74 7.94 21.87
C LYS A 65 5.95 7.19 21.30
N GLU A 66 5.89 5.87 21.23
CA GLU A 66 6.96 5.08 20.63
C GLU A 66 7.02 5.35 19.14
N LYS A 67 8.16 5.05 18.51
CA LYS A 67 8.33 5.28 17.07
C LYS A 67 7.64 4.19 16.26
N VAL A 68 7.18 4.57 15.08
CA VAL A 68 6.47 3.65 14.17
C VAL A 68 7.28 2.43 13.78
N VAL A 69 8.61 2.55 13.74
CA VAL A 69 9.47 1.41 13.41
C VAL A 69 9.29 0.24 14.35
N LYS A 70 8.78 0.50 15.56
CA LYS A 70 8.59 -0.56 16.55
C LYS A 70 7.45 -1.49 16.18
N ILE A 71 6.47 -1.01 15.44
CA ILE A 71 5.27 -1.80 15.15
C ILE A 71 5.00 -1.98 13.65
N MET A 72 5.76 -1.34 12.78
CA MET A 72 5.55 -1.46 11.34
C MET A 72 5.90 -2.86 10.84
N SER A 73 5.29 -3.29 9.75
CA SER A 73 5.68 -4.51 9.06
C SER A 73 6.94 -4.22 8.24
N SER A 74 7.98 -5.03 8.42
CA SER A 74 9.27 -4.88 7.76
C SER A 74 10.01 -6.21 7.81
N PRO A 75 10.80 -6.57 6.80
CA PRO A 75 10.97 -5.86 5.55
C PRO A 75 9.72 -5.94 4.67
N ILE A 76 9.60 -5.03 3.72
CA ILE A 76 8.47 -5.00 2.82
C ILE A 76 8.87 -5.57 1.46
N THR A 77 7.87 -5.95 0.68
CA THR A 77 8.08 -6.33 -0.71
C THR A 77 7.58 -5.17 -1.56
N THR A 78 8.40 -4.68 -2.47
CA THR A 78 8.04 -3.59 -3.38
C THR A 78 7.86 -4.15 -4.78
N ILE A 79 7.12 -3.42 -5.62
CA ILE A 79 6.94 -3.77 -7.02
C ILE A 79 7.37 -2.57 -7.86
N ASP A 80 8.18 -2.82 -8.88
CA ASP A 80 8.64 -1.74 -9.76
C ASP A 80 7.48 -1.24 -10.62
N ILE A 81 7.44 0.05 -10.89
CA ILE A 81 6.36 0.70 -11.62
C ILE A 81 6.18 0.13 -13.03
N GLU A 82 7.25 -0.37 -13.64
CA GLU A 82 7.19 -0.93 -14.99
C GLU A 82 6.86 -2.42 -15.03
N THR A 83 6.59 -3.03 -13.89
CA THR A 83 6.27 -4.45 -13.83
C THR A 83 4.96 -4.73 -14.56
N LYS A 84 4.96 -5.79 -15.36
CA LYS A 84 3.75 -6.22 -16.05
C LYS A 84 2.84 -6.94 -15.07
N LEU A 85 1.55 -6.92 -15.31
CA LEU A 85 0.58 -7.50 -14.40
C LEU A 85 0.81 -8.98 -14.11
N GLU A 86 1.21 -9.76 -15.10
CA GLU A 86 1.44 -11.20 -14.87
C GLU A 86 2.57 -11.41 -13.89
N LYS A 87 3.63 -10.62 -13.99
CA LYS A 87 4.77 -10.76 -13.10
C LYS A 87 4.39 -10.29 -11.70
N ALA A 88 3.63 -9.22 -11.60
CA ALA A 88 3.13 -8.72 -10.32
C ALA A 88 2.27 -9.79 -9.64
N ASN A 89 1.43 -10.47 -10.40
CA ASN A 89 0.57 -11.52 -9.86
C ASN A 89 1.41 -12.66 -9.29
N LYS A 90 2.52 -13.01 -9.93
CA LYS A 90 3.40 -14.05 -9.40
C LYS A 90 4.05 -13.63 -8.08
N ILE A 91 4.42 -12.37 -7.96
CA ILE A 91 4.99 -11.84 -6.72
C ILE A 91 3.94 -11.95 -5.61
N ILE A 92 2.70 -11.56 -5.90
CA ILE A 92 1.61 -11.58 -4.95
C ILE A 92 1.30 -13.02 -4.52
N ASP A 93 1.27 -13.95 -5.46
CA ASP A 93 1.02 -15.36 -5.15
C ASP A 93 2.09 -15.96 -4.25
N THR A 94 3.31 -15.44 -4.32
CA THR A 94 4.40 -15.92 -3.51
C THR A 94 4.42 -15.29 -2.14
N LYS A 95 4.16 -13.99 -2.07
CA LYS A 95 4.30 -13.22 -0.82
C LYS A 95 3.03 -13.11 0.00
N HIS A 96 1.88 -13.16 -0.64
CA HIS A 96 0.57 -13.11 0.03
C HIS A 96 0.30 -11.85 0.86
N PHE A 97 0.96 -10.74 0.58
CA PHE A 97 0.62 -9.48 1.23
C PHE A 97 -0.54 -8.83 0.48
N ARG A 98 -1.24 -7.93 1.12
CA ARG A 98 -2.38 -7.25 0.50
C ARG A 98 -2.01 -5.95 -0.17
N ARG A 99 -0.91 -5.33 0.22
CA ARG A 99 -0.48 -4.03 -0.29
C ARG A 99 0.99 -4.04 -0.58
N TYR A 100 1.35 -3.45 -1.70
CA TYR A 100 2.73 -3.41 -2.17
C TYR A 100 3.11 -2.00 -2.56
N PRO A 101 4.11 -1.40 -1.90
CA PRO A 101 4.62 -0.11 -2.36
C PRO A 101 5.18 -0.26 -3.75
N VAL A 102 4.90 0.72 -4.61
CA VAL A 102 5.40 0.75 -5.98
C VAL A 102 6.56 1.72 -6.03
N ILE A 103 7.66 1.30 -6.62
CA ILE A 103 8.87 2.08 -6.67
C ILE A 103 9.31 2.34 -8.11
N GLU A 104 10.06 3.44 -8.27
CA GLU A 104 10.73 3.77 -9.52
C GLU A 104 12.12 4.23 -9.11
N ASN A 105 13.15 3.55 -9.59
CA ASN A 105 14.55 3.80 -9.19
C ASN A 105 14.72 3.75 -7.66
N GLY A 106 14.02 2.84 -7.01
CA GLY A 106 14.09 2.67 -5.56
C GLY A 106 13.24 3.63 -4.75
N ASN A 107 12.67 4.66 -5.37
CA ASN A 107 11.88 5.67 -4.67
C ASN A 107 10.39 5.33 -4.74
N LEU A 108 9.66 5.63 -3.68
CA LEU A 108 8.23 5.37 -3.62
C LEU A 108 7.49 6.28 -4.62
N VAL A 109 6.66 5.68 -5.47
CA VAL A 109 5.82 6.43 -6.41
C VAL A 109 4.34 6.06 -6.30
N GLY A 110 3.99 5.02 -5.59
CA GLY A 110 2.59 4.62 -5.45
C GLY A 110 2.39 3.40 -4.58
N LEU A 111 1.18 2.91 -4.57
CA LEU A 111 0.81 1.70 -3.85
C LEU A 111 -0.14 0.90 -4.73
N VAL A 112 0.03 -0.41 -4.75
CA VAL A 112 -0.90 -1.28 -5.46
C VAL A 112 -1.41 -2.34 -4.50
N THR A 113 -2.66 -2.72 -4.64
CA THR A 113 -3.26 -3.75 -3.80
C THR A 113 -3.33 -5.08 -4.55
N GLU A 114 -3.32 -6.15 -3.80
CA GLU A 114 -3.55 -7.48 -4.33
C GLU A 114 -4.84 -7.50 -5.14
N ASN A 115 -5.90 -6.94 -4.59
CA ASN A 115 -7.19 -6.94 -5.23
C ASN A 115 -7.18 -6.22 -6.58
N ALA A 116 -6.49 -5.10 -6.68
CA ALA A 116 -6.39 -4.37 -7.94
C ALA A 116 -5.68 -5.20 -9.02
N VAL A 117 -4.64 -5.92 -8.65
CA VAL A 117 -3.92 -6.77 -9.61
C VAL A 117 -4.80 -7.93 -10.05
N VAL A 118 -5.46 -8.60 -9.11
CA VAL A 118 -6.31 -9.74 -9.43
C VAL A 118 -7.44 -9.32 -10.34
N GLN A 119 -8.07 -8.19 -10.06
CA GLN A 119 -9.15 -7.72 -10.91
C GLN A 119 -8.69 -7.33 -12.29
N ALA A 120 -7.53 -6.71 -12.39
CA ALA A 120 -6.98 -6.34 -13.69
C ALA A 120 -6.66 -7.59 -14.53
N ILE A 121 -6.11 -8.63 -13.88
CA ILE A 121 -5.78 -9.87 -14.58
C ILE A 121 -7.06 -10.57 -15.04
N ASN A 122 -8.10 -10.54 -14.24
CA ASN A 122 -9.35 -11.21 -14.58
C ASN A 122 -10.19 -10.47 -15.62
N GLY A 123 -9.61 -9.49 -16.27
CA GLY A 123 -10.31 -8.83 -17.36
C GLY A 123 -11.13 -7.63 -16.98
N ASN A 124 -11.10 -7.26 -15.71
CA ASN A 124 -11.85 -6.12 -15.30
C ASN A 124 -11.27 -4.83 -15.79
N ILE A 125 -10.20 -4.93 -16.53
CA ILE A 125 -9.62 -3.78 -17.12
C ILE A 125 -10.66 -3.14 -18.03
N LYS A 126 -11.60 -3.90 -18.56
CA LYS A 126 -12.58 -3.34 -19.40
C LYS A 126 -13.34 -2.25 -18.77
N PHE A 127 -13.48 -2.29 -17.49
CA PHE A 127 -14.15 -1.32 -16.85
C PHE A 127 -13.46 -0.09 -16.98
N HIS A 128 -12.14 -0.04 -16.94
CA HIS A 128 -11.42 1.17 -16.96
C HIS A 128 -11.58 1.91 -18.25
N ARG A 129 -11.98 1.23 -19.29
CA ARG A 129 -12.13 1.95 -20.49
C ARG A 129 -13.47 2.50 -20.55
N ASN A 130 -14.33 1.95 -19.83
CA ASN A 130 -15.59 2.50 -19.87
C ASN A 130 -15.76 3.58 -18.96
N ILE A 131 -15.12 3.87 -18.34
CA ILE A 131 -15.35 4.58 -17.50
C ILE A 131 -14.96 5.35 -17.26
N GLN A 132 -14.88 5.47 -17.54
CA GLN A 132 -14.87 5.78 -17.08
C GLN A 132 -15.44 5.61 -16.11
N ASN A 133 -16.00 5.35 -16.01
CA ASN A 133 -16.60 4.98 -15.05
C ASN A 133 -15.90 4.11 -14.41
N ALA A 134 -15.09 3.85 -14.89
CA ALA A 134 -14.34 2.91 -14.46
C ALA A 134 -14.24 3.00 -13.15
N VAL A 135 -14.14 3.87 -12.89
CA VAL A 135 -14.01 4.10 -11.70
C VAL A 135 -14.88 3.48 -10.93
N LEU A 136 -16.07 3.51 -11.26
CA LEU A 136 -16.93 3.10 -10.42
C LEU A 136 -16.68 1.84 -10.02
N VAL A 137 -16.25 1.09 -10.78
CA VAL A 137 -16.04 -0.12 -10.50
C VAL A 137 -15.21 -0.20 -9.49
N ILE A 138 -14.39 0.62 -9.40
CA ILE A 138 -13.50 0.58 -8.53
C ILE A 138 -14.02 0.65 -7.29
N PHE A 139 -15.10 1.26 -7.17
CA PHE A 139 -15.51 1.39 -5.95
C PHE A 139 -16.29 0.36 -5.61
N VAL A 140 -16.53 -0.38 -6.41
CA VAL A 140 -17.28 -1.38 -6.14
C VAL A 140 -16.51 -2.23 -5.35
N ILE A 141 -15.31 -2.09 -5.31
CA ILE A 141 -14.54 -2.92 -4.58
C ILE A 141 -14.32 -2.53 -3.26
#